data_bfd9f49e317ac59d930e09c82bfba994
#
_entry.id   bfd9f49e317ac59d930e09c82bfba994
#
_cell.length_a   1.000
_cell.length_b   1.000
_cell.length_c   1.000
_cell.angle_alpha   90.00
_cell.angle_beta   90.00
_cell.angle_gamma   90.00
#
_symmetry.space_group_name_H-M   'P 1'
#
loop_
_entity.id
_entity.type
_entity.pdbx_description
1 polymer ?
#
loop_
_entity_poly.entity_id
_entity_poly.type
_entity_poly.pdbx_seq_one_letter_code
_entity_poly.pdbx_strand_id
1 'polypeptide(L)'
;MTSVITVLLSISGVCGAIMTIAGFIAFVLKKPKEMIKNIASEAQKEENKEIKELLESINEKIDSNKEGTLACLRHEITELYYKCSSKQAISLNTKKDLISLYEAYIALGGNSYIKELWKELEEIPIEKIEG
;
A
#
# COMPACT_ATOMS: atom_id res chain seq x y z
N MET A 1 -74.77 -23.20 -29.01
CA MET A 1 -73.35 -23.16 -29.46
C MET A 1 -72.69 -21.77 -29.30
N THR A 2 -73.33 -20.67 -29.51
CA THR A 2 -72.81 -19.30 -29.34
C THR A 2 -72.32 -18.97 -27.92
N SER A 3 -72.99 -19.48 -26.89
CA SER A 3 -72.65 -19.21 -25.49
C SER A 3 -71.31 -19.80 -25.05
N VAL A 4 -70.93 -20.97 -25.52
CA VAL A 4 -69.66 -21.63 -25.18
C VAL A 4 -68.44 -20.93 -25.83
N ILE A 5 -68.61 -20.47 -27.06
CA ILE A 5 -67.55 -19.74 -27.77
C ILE A 5 -67.30 -18.37 -27.14
N THR A 6 -68.33 -17.69 -26.67
CA THR A 6 -68.20 -16.39 -25.99
C THR A 6 -67.48 -16.53 -24.63
N VAL A 7 -67.77 -17.61 -23.90
CA VAL A 7 -67.05 -17.90 -22.62
C VAL A 7 -65.62 -18.27 -22.86
N LEU A 8 -65.30 -19.08 -23.88
CA LEU A 8 -63.93 -19.42 -24.23
C LEU A 8 -63.12 -18.19 -24.72
N LEU A 9 -63.69 -17.29 -25.49
CA LEU A 9 -63.03 -16.03 -25.89
C LEU A 9 -62.80 -15.09 -24.71
N SER A 10 -63.69 -15.00 -23.75
CA SER A 10 -63.51 -14.18 -22.55
C SER A 10 -62.41 -14.75 -21.62
N ILE A 11 -62.34 -16.07 -21.47
CA ILE A 11 -61.26 -16.71 -20.67
C ILE A 11 -59.91 -16.52 -21.34
N SER A 12 -59.79 -16.65 -22.66
CA SER A 12 -58.51 -16.41 -23.35
C SER A 12 -58.03 -14.94 -23.25
N GLY A 13 -58.96 -14.00 -23.29
CA GLY A 13 -58.65 -12.57 -23.11
C GLY A 13 -58.12 -12.23 -21.73
N VAL A 14 -58.74 -12.81 -20.68
CA VAL A 14 -58.30 -12.64 -19.28
C VAL A 14 -56.95 -13.29 -19.02
N CYS A 15 -56.71 -14.50 -19.52
CA CYS A 15 -55.38 -15.14 -19.43
C CYS A 15 -54.29 -14.35 -20.17
N GLY A 16 -54.58 -13.80 -21.31
CA GLY A 16 -53.62 -12.94 -22.04
C GLY A 16 -53.27 -11.66 -21.28
N ALA A 17 -54.26 -10.99 -20.67
CA ALA A 17 -54.05 -9.81 -19.83
C ALA A 17 -53.21 -10.13 -18.57
N ILE A 18 -53.44 -11.24 -17.92
CA ILE A 18 -52.66 -11.64 -16.76
C ILE A 18 -51.19 -11.92 -17.11
N MET A 19 -50.95 -12.58 -18.26
CA MET A 19 -49.58 -12.83 -18.73
C MET A 19 -48.83 -11.56 -19.10
N THR A 20 -49.49 -10.58 -19.71
CA THR A 20 -48.89 -9.29 -20.04
C THR A 20 -48.57 -8.48 -18.80
N ILE A 21 -49.44 -8.47 -17.78
CA ILE A 21 -49.22 -7.78 -16.50
C ILE A 21 -48.06 -8.44 -15.74
N ALA A 22 -48.02 -9.75 -15.68
CA ALA A 22 -46.95 -10.52 -15.03
C ALA A 22 -45.59 -10.26 -15.70
N GLY A 23 -45.55 -10.22 -17.04
CA GLY A 23 -44.34 -9.86 -17.81
C GLY A 23 -43.88 -8.44 -17.56
N PHE A 24 -44.82 -7.47 -17.49
CA PHE A 24 -44.49 -6.09 -17.19
C PHE A 24 -43.96 -5.91 -15.75
N ILE A 25 -44.56 -6.54 -14.78
CA ILE A 25 -44.09 -6.52 -13.38
C ILE A 25 -42.69 -7.13 -13.28
N ALA A 26 -42.44 -8.26 -13.93
CA ALA A 26 -41.11 -8.89 -13.99
C ALA A 26 -40.06 -7.98 -14.64
N PHE A 27 -40.42 -7.28 -15.69
CA PHE A 27 -39.56 -6.31 -16.37
C PHE A 27 -39.24 -5.09 -15.50
N VAL A 28 -40.24 -4.52 -14.83
CA VAL A 28 -40.08 -3.36 -13.92
C VAL A 28 -39.25 -3.72 -12.67
N LEU A 29 -39.39 -4.93 -12.15
CA LEU A 29 -38.64 -5.38 -10.98
C LEU A 29 -37.19 -5.80 -11.30
N LYS A 30 -36.91 -6.18 -12.54
CA LYS A 30 -35.58 -6.62 -12.98
C LYS A 30 -34.63 -5.44 -13.28
N LYS A 31 -35.13 -4.40 -13.91
CA LYS A 31 -34.36 -3.18 -14.24
C LYS A 31 -33.67 -2.50 -13.04
N PRO A 32 -34.36 -2.26 -11.91
CA PRO A 32 -33.71 -1.58 -10.79
C PRO A 32 -32.59 -2.41 -10.16
N LYS A 33 -32.68 -3.76 -10.15
CA LYS A 33 -31.63 -4.61 -9.61
C LYS A 33 -30.34 -4.56 -10.43
N GLU A 34 -30.44 -4.55 -11.75
CA GLU A 34 -29.27 -4.41 -12.64
C GLU A 34 -28.64 -3.01 -12.54
N MET A 35 -29.47 -1.96 -12.43
CA MET A 35 -29.00 -0.60 -12.25
C MET A 35 -28.28 -0.41 -10.93
N ILE A 36 -28.82 -0.93 -9.83
CA ILE A 36 -28.17 -0.89 -8.50
C ILE A 36 -26.86 -1.65 -8.52
N LYS A 37 -26.81 -2.82 -9.17
CA LYS A 37 -25.59 -3.62 -9.29
C LYS A 37 -24.50 -2.88 -10.10
N ASN A 38 -24.88 -2.21 -11.17
CA ASN A 38 -23.94 -1.43 -11.99
C ASN A 38 -23.40 -0.21 -11.23
N ILE A 39 -24.26 0.55 -10.55
CA ILE A 39 -23.87 1.68 -9.71
C ILE A 39 -22.93 1.23 -8.58
N ALA A 40 -23.25 0.12 -7.91
CA ALA A 40 -22.39 -0.43 -6.87
C ALA A 40 -21.02 -0.88 -7.41
N SER A 41 -20.99 -1.47 -8.62
CA SER A 41 -19.73 -1.90 -9.25
C SER A 41 -18.87 -0.72 -9.75
N GLU A 42 -19.49 0.36 -10.18
CA GLU A 42 -18.78 1.58 -10.58
C GLU A 42 -18.22 2.31 -9.36
N ALA A 43 -19.01 2.47 -8.29
CA ALA A 43 -18.54 3.06 -7.04
C ALA A 43 -17.35 2.29 -6.45
N GLN A 44 -17.39 0.95 -6.48
CA GLN A 44 -16.29 0.11 -6.00
C GLN A 44 -15.03 0.21 -6.87
N LYS A 45 -15.18 0.45 -8.17
CA LYS A 45 -14.03 0.71 -9.07
C LYS A 45 -13.38 2.07 -8.80
N GLU A 46 -14.19 3.10 -8.56
CA GLU A 46 -13.70 4.45 -8.24
C GLU A 46 -12.93 4.42 -6.91
N GLU A 47 -13.50 3.83 -5.85
CA GLU A 47 -12.86 3.67 -4.55
C GLU A 47 -11.53 2.90 -4.64
N ASN A 48 -11.50 1.79 -5.39
CA ASN A 48 -10.27 1.03 -5.61
C ASN A 48 -9.20 1.82 -6.39
N LYS A 49 -9.61 2.71 -7.29
CA LYS A 49 -8.69 3.59 -8.03
C LYS A 49 -8.07 4.63 -7.10
N GLU A 50 -8.88 5.30 -6.27
CA GLU A 50 -8.39 6.27 -5.27
C GLU A 50 -7.42 5.63 -4.27
N ILE A 51 -7.74 4.42 -3.78
CA ILE A 51 -6.86 3.67 -2.88
C ILE A 51 -5.52 3.36 -3.57
N LYS A 52 -5.54 2.96 -4.83
CA LYS A 52 -4.33 2.67 -5.58
C LYS A 52 -3.45 3.91 -5.77
N GLU A 53 -4.03 5.03 -6.15
CA GLU A 53 -3.33 6.31 -6.30
C GLU A 53 -2.72 6.78 -4.96
N LEU A 54 -3.46 6.58 -3.87
CA LEU A 54 -2.96 6.90 -2.52
C LEU A 54 -1.78 6.01 -2.13
N LEU A 55 -1.86 4.69 -2.40
CA LEU A 55 -0.77 3.75 -2.13
C LEU A 55 0.49 4.08 -2.94
N GLU A 56 0.36 4.45 -4.20
CA GLU A 56 1.48 4.89 -5.04
C GLU A 56 2.13 6.16 -4.44
N SER A 57 1.33 7.16 -4.06
CA SER A 57 1.83 8.38 -3.41
C SER A 57 2.54 8.10 -2.06
N ILE A 58 2.02 7.16 -1.26
CA ILE A 58 2.64 6.76 0.00
C ILE A 58 3.98 6.06 -0.27
N ASN A 59 4.05 5.16 -1.25
CA ASN A 59 5.29 4.47 -1.61
C ASN A 59 6.37 5.46 -2.08
N GLU A 60 6.03 6.44 -2.91
CA GLU A 60 6.98 7.49 -3.33
C GLU A 60 7.53 8.29 -2.13
N LYS A 61 6.67 8.63 -1.16
CA LYS A 61 7.10 9.32 0.05
C LYS A 61 7.98 8.45 0.94
N ILE A 62 7.67 7.15 1.05
CA ILE A 62 8.51 6.20 1.80
C ILE A 62 9.88 6.09 1.17
N ASP A 63 9.97 5.96 -0.16
CA ASP A 63 11.24 5.87 -0.87
C ASP A 63 12.06 7.17 -0.73
N SER A 64 11.43 8.33 -0.84
CA SER A 64 12.08 9.61 -0.62
C SER A 64 12.61 9.77 0.81
N ASN A 65 11.83 9.37 1.82
CA ASN A 65 12.26 9.40 3.22
C ASN A 65 13.42 8.42 3.48
N LYS A 66 13.37 7.25 2.87
CA LYS A 66 14.44 6.24 2.94
C LYS A 66 15.75 6.81 2.39
N GLU A 67 15.73 7.43 1.21
CA GLU A 67 16.91 8.06 0.60
C GLU A 67 17.47 9.18 1.48
N GLY A 68 16.61 10.05 2.02
CA GLY A 68 17.00 11.09 2.95
C GLY A 68 17.64 10.54 4.22
N THR A 69 17.04 9.50 4.81
CA THR A 69 17.56 8.83 6.00
C THR A 69 18.92 8.18 5.73
N LEU A 70 19.08 7.49 4.59
CA LEU A 70 20.36 6.91 4.18
C LEU A 70 21.45 7.97 4.01
N ALA A 71 21.10 9.13 3.46
CA ALA A 71 22.05 10.23 3.31
C ALA A 71 22.51 10.78 4.67
N CYS A 72 21.59 10.96 5.62
CA CYS A 72 21.91 11.40 6.99
C CYS A 72 22.80 10.38 7.71
N LEU A 73 22.43 9.08 7.70
CA LEU A 73 23.20 8.03 8.34
C LEU A 73 24.62 7.92 7.73
N ARG A 74 24.73 8.01 6.42
CA ARG A 74 26.04 8.02 5.73
C ARG A 74 26.90 9.18 6.19
N HIS A 75 26.34 10.37 6.26
CA HIS A 75 27.05 11.56 6.71
C HIS A 75 27.56 11.37 8.15
N GLU A 76 26.69 10.93 9.06
CA GLU A 76 27.02 10.76 10.47
C GLU A 76 28.09 9.69 10.70
N ILE A 77 27.98 8.53 10.04
CA ILE A 77 29.00 7.47 10.12
C ILE A 77 30.34 7.98 9.58
N THR A 78 30.32 8.71 8.47
CA THR A 78 31.55 9.25 7.85
C THR A 78 32.21 10.30 8.74
N GLU A 79 31.45 11.21 9.34
CA GLU A 79 31.93 12.19 10.31
C GLU A 79 32.61 11.53 11.52
N LEU A 80 31.94 10.55 12.12
CA LEU A 80 32.47 9.78 13.25
C LEU A 80 33.72 8.98 12.88
N TYR A 81 33.75 8.41 11.67
CA TYR A 81 34.92 7.73 11.13
C TYR A 81 36.14 8.65 11.10
N TYR A 82 36.05 9.82 10.46
CA TYR A 82 37.17 10.75 10.39
C TYR A 82 37.60 11.27 11.75
N LYS A 83 36.65 11.51 12.64
CA LYS A 83 36.95 11.92 14.03
C LYS A 83 37.69 10.85 14.81
N CYS A 84 37.32 9.59 14.68
CA CYS A 84 37.98 8.47 15.36
C CYS A 84 39.34 8.14 14.72
N SER A 85 39.43 8.15 13.39
CA SER A 85 40.68 7.91 12.66
C SER A 85 41.74 8.96 12.97
N SER A 86 41.35 10.24 13.09
CA SER A 86 42.29 11.32 13.45
C SER A 86 42.82 11.18 14.89
N LYS A 87 42.05 10.61 15.80
CA LYS A 87 42.44 10.35 17.18
C LYS A 87 43.16 9.02 17.38
N GLN A 88 43.07 8.11 16.41
CA GLN A 88 43.54 6.73 16.48
C GLN A 88 42.97 5.96 17.68
N ALA A 89 41.86 6.38 18.25
CA ALA A 89 41.16 5.78 19.34
C ALA A 89 39.67 6.09 19.32
N ILE A 90 38.87 5.17 19.84
CA ILE A 90 37.40 5.31 19.90
C ILE A 90 36.90 5.06 21.31
N SER A 91 36.03 5.94 21.83
CA SER A 91 35.39 5.67 23.13
C SER A 91 34.38 4.52 23.02
N LEU A 92 34.16 3.80 24.13
CA LEU A 92 33.19 2.71 24.15
C LEU A 92 31.77 3.18 23.77
N ASN A 93 31.39 4.37 24.20
CA ASN A 93 30.07 4.93 23.87
C ASN A 93 29.96 5.25 22.37
N THR A 94 30.97 5.93 21.80
CA THR A 94 31.03 6.22 20.36
C THR A 94 30.98 4.93 19.52
N LYS A 95 31.66 3.86 20.00
CA LYS A 95 31.61 2.55 19.28
C LYS A 95 30.22 1.96 19.29
N LYS A 96 29.46 2.04 20.40
CA LYS A 96 28.07 1.60 20.47
C LYS A 96 27.16 2.39 19.55
N ASP A 97 27.30 3.72 19.52
CA ASP A 97 26.51 4.58 18.65
C ASP A 97 26.78 4.27 17.18
N LEU A 98 28.04 4.09 16.80
CA LEU A 98 28.44 3.69 15.45
C LEU A 98 27.85 2.34 15.03
N ILE A 99 27.85 1.33 15.92
CA ILE A 99 27.21 0.04 15.65
C ILE A 99 25.74 0.24 15.31
N SER A 100 25.00 1.00 16.12
CA SER A 100 23.58 1.25 15.93
C SER A 100 23.30 1.99 14.61
N LEU A 101 24.11 3.00 14.26
CA LEU A 101 24.01 3.75 13.02
C LEU A 101 24.30 2.84 11.81
N TYR A 102 25.33 2.01 11.90
CA TYR A 102 25.68 1.07 10.83
C TYR A 102 24.60 0.01 10.59
N GLU A 103 24.07 -0.58 11.66
CA GLU A 103 22.97 -1.56 11.57
C GLU A 103 21.72 -0.93 10.91
N ALA A 104 21.35 0.29 11.30
CA ALA A 104 20.26 1.03 10.70
C ALA A 104 20.51 1.32 9.21
N TYR A 105 21.75 1.72 8.85
CA TYR A 105 22.15 1.97 7.48
C TYR A 105 22.03 0.71 6.59
N ILE A 106 22.49 -0.42 7.09
CA ILE A 106 22.39 -1.71 6.37
C ILE A 106 20.94 -2.17 6.24
N ALA A 107 20.14 -2.05 7.31
CA ALA A 107 18.72 -2.42 7.29
C ALA A 107 17.92 -1.63 6.24
N LEU A 108 18.30 -0.37 5.99
CA LEU A 108 17.71 0.47 4.93
C LEU A 108 18.26 0.18 3.53
N GLY A 109 19.18 -0.76 3.38
CA GLY A 109 19.78 -1.12 2.09
C GLY A 109 20.96 -0.24 1.68
N GLY A 110 21.73 0.24 2.65
CA GLY A 110 22.94 1.06 2.44
C GLY A 110 23.99 0.35 1.59
N ASN A 111 24.80 1.15 0.88
CA ASN A 111 25.77 0.70 -0.12
C ASN A 111 27.11 0.21 0.45
N SER A 112 28.00 -0.25 -0.44
CA SER A 112 29.31 -0.82 -0.10
C SER A 112 30.30 0.18 0.50
N TYR A 113 30.20 1.48 0.18
CA TYR A 113 31.16 2.50 0.66
C TYR A 113 31.26 2.55 2.19
N ILE A 114 30.13 2.61 2.87
CA ILE A 114 30.10 2.61 4.36
C ILE A 114 30.58 1.28 4.93
N LYS A 115 30.39 0.17 4.20
CA LYS A 115 30.91 -1.15 4.62
C LYS A 115 32.45 -1.18 4.62
N GLU A 116 33.10 -0.49 3.71
CA GLU A 116 34.56 -0.38 3.71
C GLU A 116 35.04 0.48 4.88
N LEU A 117 34.44 1.66 5.09
CA LEU A 117 34.74 2.48 6.27
C LEU A 117 34.52 1.75 7.60
N TRP A 118 33.48 0.90 7.65
CA TRP A 118 33.18 0.10 8.81
C TRP A 118 34.31 -0.88 9.17
N LYS A 119 34.91 -1.57 8.19
CA LYS A 119 36.04 -2.46 8.41
C LYS A 119 37.23 -1.74 9.03
N GLU A 120 37.52 -0.54 8.59
CA GLU A 120 38.60 0.26 9.15
C GLU A 120 38.27 0.73 10.58
N LEU A 121 36.99 1.09 10.85
CA LEU A 121 36.53 1.46 12.19
C LEU A 121 36.64 0.33 13.22
N GLU A 122 36.43 -0.92 12.80
CA GLU A 122 36.53 -2.09 13.69
C GLU A 122 37.96 -2.26 14.20
N GLU A 123 38.96 -1.86 13.43
CA GLU A 123 40.38 -1.98 13.76
C GLU A 123 40.87 -0.87 14.74
N ILE A 124 40.10 0.25 14.90
CA ILE A 124 40.47 1.34 15.80
C ILE A 124 40.35 0.87 17.25
N PRO A 125 41.43 1.00 18.07
CA PRO A 125 41.42 0.57 19.43
C PRO A 125 40.48 1.42 20.31
N ILE A 126 39.87 0.76 21.31
CA ILE A 126 39.04 1.47 22.31
C ILE A 126 39.95 2.23 23.27
N GLU A 127 39.63 3.49 23.55
CA GLU A 127 40.31 4.33 24.54
C GLU A 127 40.32 3.61 25.89
N LYS A 128 41.49 3.42 26.46
CA LYS A 128 41.58 2.92 27.84
C LYS A 128 41.18 4.06 28.77
N ILE A 129 40.14 3.83 29.56
CA ILE A 129 39.80 4.72 30.68
C ILE A 129 40.86 4.48 31.74
N GLU A 130 41.86 5.38 31.82
CA GLU A 130 42.74 5.40 32.99
C GLU A 130 41.89 5.88 34.16
N GLY A 131 41.61 4.97 35.11
CA GLY A 131 40.88 5.24 36.34
C GLY A 131 41.75 5.96 37.38
#